data_403ad241a4e54650c3f73f0db56d7856
#
_entry.id   403ad241a4e54650c3f73f0db56d7856
#
_cell.length_a   1.000
_cell.length_b   1.000
_cell.length_c   1.000
_cell.angle_alpha   90.00
_cell.angle_beta   90.00
_cell.angle_gamma   90.00
#
_symmetry.space_group_name_H-M   'P 1'
#
loop_
_entity.id
_entity.type
_entity.pdbx_description
1 polymer ?
#
loop_
_entity_poly.entity_id
_entity_poly.type
_entity_poly.pdbx_seq_one_letter_code
_entity_poly.pdbx_strand_id
1 'polypeptide(L)'
;PYFKRCESSDRGESQWRGAQGPLGVTQGRLQNPLFDALLLAGEQSGQGTSDDLNGYRPEGIARFDSTIRNGRRSSAAVAHLKPALKRPNLDLVTHALANRIVIEQGQAVGVEYEKNGTKRQARASHSVIISCGAIKTPQLLMLSGIGPADDLKAMDIAPIQDLPGVGQNLQDHLAVTSAFHCLKPVTLNH
;
A
#
# COMPACT_ATOMS: atom_id res chain seq x y z
N PRO A 1 5.05 6.87 -15.80
CA PRO A 1 3.83 7.62 -16.15
C PRO A 1 2.76 7.55 -15.04
N TYR A 2 2.46 6.36 -14.49
CA TYR A 2 1.35 6.18 -13.53
C TYR A 2 1.59 6.86 -12.18
N PHE A 3 2.80 6.81 -11.62
CA PHE A 3 3.14 7.49 -10.37
C PHE A 3 2.91 9.00 -10.50
N LYS A 4 3.38 9.63 -11.57
CA LYS A 4 3.14 11.07 -11.83
C LYS A 4 1.64 11.40 -11.94
N ARG A 5 0.85 10.54 -12.59
CA ARG A 5 -0.60 10.73 -12.70
C ARG A 5 -1.34 10.56 -11.38
N CYS A 6 -0.79 9.76 -10.47
CA CYS A 6 -1.39 9.49 -9.18
C CYS A 6 -1.13 10.60 -8.16
N GLU A 7 0.07 11.19 -8.14
CA GLU A 7 0.48 12.11 -7.10
C GLU A 7 0.24 13.59 -7.42
N SER A 8 0.11 14.38 -6.36
CA SER A 8 0.16 15.84 -6.36
C SER A 8 1.19 16.25 -5.32
N SER A 9 2.44 16.40 -5.77
CA SER A 9 3.56 16.82 -4.94
C SER A 9 3.50 18.32 -4.66
N ASP A 10 3.76 18.73 -3.43
CA ASP A 10 3.85 20.13 -3.04
C ASP A 10 5.14 20.82 -3.56
N ARG A 11 6.06 20.04 -4.12
CA ARG A 11 7.24 20.56 -4.86
C ARG A 11 6.93 20.97 -6.30
N GLY A 12 5.72 20.69 -6.77
CA GLY A 12 5.32 20.93 -8.16
C GLY A 12 5.67 19.78 -9.10
N GLU A 13 5.45 20.02 -10.39
CA GLU A 13 5.73 19.05 -11.45
C GLU A 13 7.22 19.05 -11.85
N SER A 14 7.75 17.85 -12.10
CA SER A 14 9.11 17.65 -12.61
C SER A 14 9.15 16.44 -13.56
N GLN A 15 10.34 16.09 -14.04
CA GLN A 15 10.52 14.85 -14.79
C GLN A 15 10.05 13.62 -13.98
N TRP A 16 10.20 13.64 -12.65
CA TRP A 16 9.94 12.52 -11.75
C TRP A 16 8.64 12.64 -10.97
N ARG A 17 8.17 13.86 -10.71
CA ARG A 17 7.03 14.17 -9.86
C ARG A 17 5.82 14.66 -10.63
N GLY A 18 4.63 14.28 -10.15
CA GLY A 18 3.36 14.82 -10.61
C GLY A 18 2.83 15.89 -9.67
N ALA A 19 2.04 16.84 -10.18
CA ALA A 19 1.46 17.93 -9.41
C ALA A 19 -0.08 17.99 -9.46
N GLN A 20 -0.72 17.13 -10.26
CA GLN A 20 -2.16 17.23 -10.54
C GLN A 20 -2.94 15.95 -10.17
N GLY A 21 -2.26 14.96 -9.61
CA GLY A 21 -2.90 13.71 -9.20
C GLY A 21 -3.77 13.84 -7.96
N PRO A 22 -4.60 12.85 -7.68
CA PRO A 22 -5.50 12.86 -6.53
C PRO A 22 -4.78 12.69 -5.18
N LEU A 23 -3.64 11.99 -5.16
CA LEU A 23 -2.87 11.70 -3.95
C LEU A 23 -1.95 12.86 -3.59
N GLY A 24 -2.25 13.57 -2.52
CA GLY A 24 -1.38 14.64 -2.02
C GLY A 24 -0.11 14.07 -1.38
N VAL A 25 1.03 14.63 -1.79
CA VAL A 25 2.36 14.30 -1.26
C VAL A 25 3.04 15.59 -0.81
N THR A 26 3.53 15.57 0.41
CA THR A 26 4.19 16.73 1.05
C THR A 26 5.52 16.30 1.63
N GLN A 27 6.57 17.10 1.43
CA GLN A 27 7.82 16.93 2.15
C GLN A 27 7.64 17.31 3.62
N GLY A 28 8.24 16.54 4.53
CA GLY A 28 8.20 16.81 5.96
C GLY A 28 8.70 18.24 6.26
N ARG A 29 7.81 19.08 6.82
CA ARG A 29 8.07 20.49 7.12
C ARG A 29 8.56 20.73 8.54
N LEU A 30 8.66 19.69 9.35
CA LEU A 30 9.12 19.80 10.72
C LEU A 30 10.56 20.34 10.73
N GLN A 31 10.77 21.48 11.36
CA GLN A 31 12.08 22.07 11.54
C GLN A 31 12.63 21.66 12.91
N ASN A 32 13.78 21.04 12.89
CA ASN A 32 14.52 20.68 14.10
C ASN A 32 16.02 20.68 13.76
N PRO A 33 16.90 21.24 14.59
CA PRO A 33 18.34 21.28 14.35
C PRO A 33 18.97 19.90 14.12
N LEU A 34 18.36 18.82 14.62
CA LEU A 34 18.84 17.45 14.41
C LEU A 34 18.72 17.01 12.95
N PHE A 35 17.74 17.53 12.20
CA PHE A 35 17.62 17.19 10.77
C PHE A 35 18.77 17.78 9.97
N ASP A 36 19.15 19.02 10.25
CA ASP A 36 20.25 19.67 9.56
C ASP A 36 21.60 19.04 9.95
N ALA A 37 21.75 18.69 11.24
CA ALA A 37 22.90 17.93 11.72
C ALA A 37 23.02 16.56 11.06
N LEU A 38 21.90 15.87 10.85
CA LEU A 38 21.89 14.55 10.17
C LEU A 38 22.28 14.67 8.69
N LEU A 39 21.77 15.67 7.98
CA LEU A 39 22.17 15.95 6.60
C LEU A 39 23.67 16.24 6.50
N LEU A 40 24.19 17.09 7.39
CA LEU A 40 25.62 17.40 7.45
C LEU A 40 26.46 16.15 7.74
N ALA A 41 26.00 15.29 8.66
CA ALA A 41 26.67 14.02 8.95
C ALA A 41 26.70 13.09 7.73
N GLY A 42 25.65 13.09 6.91
CA GLY A 42 25.62 12.36 5.64
C GLY A 42 26.71 12.80 4.68
N GLU A 43 26.90 14.10 4.52
CA GLU A 43 27.97 14.63 3.70
C GLU A 43 29.37 14.28 4.28
N GLN A 44 29.56 14.46 5.58
CA GLN A 44 30.82 14.17 6.26
C GLN A 44 31.21 12.67 6.22
N SER A 45 30.22 11.77 6.23
CA SER A 45 30.46 10.33 6.15
C SER A 45 30.64 9.79 4.72
N GLY A 46 30.48 10.65 3.72
CA GLY A 46 30.58 10.26 2.31
C GLY A 46 29.33 9.54 1.77
N GLN A 47 28.26 9.42 2.55
CA GLN A 47 26.98 8.88 2.07
C GLN A 47 26.23 9.89 1.19
N GLY A 48 26.50 11.17 1.38
CA GLY A 48 25.84 12.25 0.67
C GLY A 48 24.41 12.48 1.11
N THR A 49 23.78 13.44 0.44
CA THR A 49 22.36 13.78 0.66
C THR A 49 21.54 13.64 -0.61
N SER A 50 20.25 13.48 -0.47
CA SER A 50 19.30 13.52 -1.58
C SER A 50 18.21 14.54 -1.32
N ASP A 51 17.93 15.35 -2.32
CA ASP A 51 16.80 16.29 -2.27
C ASP A 51 15.47 15.58 -2.48
N ASP A 52 15.49 14.43 -3.17
CA ASP A 52 14.29 13.68 -3.50
C ASP A 52 14.58 12.18 -3.62
N LEU A 53 14.20 11.41 -2.58
CA LEU A 53 14.34 9.95 -2.57
C LEU A 53 13.49 9.22 -3.63
N ASN A 54 12.52 9.90 -4.22
CA ASN A 54 11.68 9.38 -5.29
C ASN A 54 12.01 10.03 -6.66
N GLY A 55 13.12 10.77 -6.73
CA GLY A 55 13.62 11.43 -7.91
C GLY A 55 14.67 10.62 -8.66
N TYR A 56 15.59 11.35 -9.30
CA TYR A 56 16.69 10.75 -10.07
C TYR A 56 17.72 10.02 -9.20
N ARG A 57 17.99 10.57 -7.99
CA ARG A 57 18.99 10.04 -7.07
C ARG A 57 18.35 9.64 -5.75
N PRO A 58 17.91 8.38 -5.59
CA PRO A 58 17.22 7.91 -4.39
C PRO A 58 18.17 7.60 -3.23
N GLU A 59 19.49 7.66 -3.44
CA GLU A 59 20.51 7.34 -2.44
C GLU A 59 20.95 8.58 -1.66
N GLY A 60 21.29 8.40 -0.39
CA GLY A 60 21.76 9.44 0.51
C GLY A 60 20.82 9.70 1.67
N ILE A 61 21.21 10.63 2.55
CA ILE A 61 20.38 11.08 3.65
C ILE A 61 19.40 12.14 3.15
N ALA A 62 18.14 11.99 3.48
CA ALA A 62 17.09 12.90 3.03
C ALA A 62 15.92 12.99 4.00
N ARG A 63 15.07 13.99 3.81
CA ARG A 63 13.76 14.07 4.44
C ARG A 63 12.76 13.25 3.66
N PHE A 64 11.97 12.42 4.36
CA PHE A 64 10.92 11.64 3.75
C PHE A 64 9.75 12.51 3.31
N ASP A 65 9.17 12.15 2.17
CA ASP A 65 7.84 12.61 1.78
C ASP A 65 6.76 11.85 2.55
N SER A 66 5.63 12.49 2.73
CA SER A 66 4.47 11.92 3.39
C SER A 66 3.23 12.12 2.54
N THR A 67 2.32 11.15 2.56
CA THR A 67 1.02 11.27 1.90
C THR A 67 0.09 12.17 2.71
N ILE A 68 0.35 13.46 2.64
CA ILE A 68 -0.38 14.52 3.36
C ILE A 68 -0.84 15.59 2.36
N ARG A 69 -2.05 16.09 2.53
CA ARG A 69 -2.58 17.27 1.84
C ARG A 69 -3.33 18.15 2.85
N ASN A 70 -3.01 19.44 2.89
CA ASN A 70 -3.64 20.41 3.78
C ASN A 70 -3.63 19.97 5.26
N GLY A 71 -2.50 19.45 5.75
CA GLY A 71 -2.31 18.98 7.12
C GLY A 71 -3.04 17.69 7.49
N ARG A 72 -3.67 17.01 6.53
CA ARG A 72 -4.39 15.75 6.75
C ARG A 72 -3.82 14.63 5.89
N ARG A 73 -3.92 13.39 6.41
CA ARG A 73 -3.51 12.20 5.66
C ARG A 73 -4.30 12.10 4.36
N SER A 74 -3.59 12.07 3.23
CA SER A 74 -4.11 11.81 1.90
C SER A 74 -4.05 10.30 1.62
N SER A 75 -4.92 9.53 2.29
CA SER A 75 -5.00 8.09 2.06
C SER A 75 -5.63 7.76 0.72
N ALA A 76 -5.47 6.51 0.23
CA ALA A 76 -6.16 6.03 -0.97
C ALA A 76 -7.68 6.22 -0.89
N ALA A 77 -8.26 6.04 0.30
CA ALA A 77 -9.68 6.29 0.52
C ALA A 77 -10.06 7.77 0.32
N VAL A 78 -9.21 8.70 0.79
CA VAL A 78 -9.46 10.14 0.63
C VAL A 78 -9.20 10.59 -0.79
N ALA A 79 -8.12 10.10 -1.40
CA ALA A 79 -7.68 10.52 -2.72
C ALA A 79 -8.54 9.94 -3.86
N HIS A 80 -8.97 8.68 -3.73
CA HIS A 80 -9.62 7.95 -4.82
C HIS A 80 -11.06 7.54 -4.50
N LEU A 81 -11.29 6.87 -3.33
CA LEU A 81 -12.60 6.29 -3.05
C LEU A 81 -13.66 7.35 -2.77
N LYS A 82 -13.41 8.31 -1.88
CA LYS A 82 -14.41 9.34 -1.53
C LYS A 82 -14.92 10.13 -2.73
N PRO A 83 -14.07 10.59 -3.67
CA PRO A 83 -14.56 11.20 -4.90
C PRO A 83 -15.37 10.25 -5.78
N ALA A 84 -14.97 8.97 -5.84
CA ALA A 84 -15.64 7.96 -6.67
C ALA A 84 -17.01 7.55 -6.13
N LEU A 85 -17.28 7.65 -4.82
CA LEU A 85 -18.59 7.35 -4.23
C LEU A 85 -19.74 8.22 -4.74
N LYS A 86 -19.43 9.32 -5.43
CA LYS A 86 -20.44 10.15 -6.08
C LYS A 86 -20.93 9.56 -7.42
N ARG A 87 -20.29 8.50 -7.90
CA ARG A 87 -20.64 7.85 -9.16
C ARG A 87 -21.78 6.86 -8.95
N PRO A 88 -22.81 6.85 -9.80
CA PRO A 88 -23.97 5.96 -9.66
C PRO A 88 -23.64 4.48 -9.93
N ASN A 89 -22.46 4.19 -10.48
CA ASN A 89 -22.00 2.85 -10.82
C ASN A 89 -20.99 2.27 -9.82
N LEU A 90 -20.91 2.82 -8.60
CA LEU A 90 -20.02 2.31 -7.56
C LEU A 90 -20.80 2.05 -6.28
N ASP A 91 -20.85 0.78 -5.88
CA ASP A 91 -21.37 0.34 -4.59
C ASP A 91 -20.24 0.01 -3.64
N LEU A 92 -20.26 0.59 -2.44
CA LEU A 92 -19.32 0.31 -1.37
C LEU A 92 -19.99 -0.53 -0.28
N VAL A 93 -19.48 -1.74 -0.08
CA VAL A 93 -19.92 -2.61 1.01
C VAL A 93 -18.78 -2.73 2.03
N THR A 94 -18.96 -2.12 3.20
CA THR A 94 -18.01 -2.17 4.33
C THR A 94 -18.45 -3.19 5.37
N HIS A 95 -17.53 -3.55 6.29
CA HIS A 95 -17.77 -4.59 7.32
C HIS A 95 -18.23 -5.91 6.69
N ALA A 96 -17.61 -6.24 5.55
CA ALA A 96 -17.86 -7.45 4.78
C ALA A 96 -16.58 -8.26 4.70
N LEU A 97 -16.60 -9.47 5.22
CA LEU A 97 -15.48 -10.41 5.15
C LEU A 97 -15.64 -11.26 3.90
N ALA A 98 -14.72 -11.12 2.94
CA ALA A 98 -14.67 -12.03 1.79
C ALA A 98 -14.20 -13.41 2.22
N ASN A 99 -15.02 -14.44 1.99
CA ASN A 99 -14.74 -15.80 2.40
C ASN A 99 -14.09 -16.61 1.28
N ARG A 100 -14.58 -16.45 0.04
CA ARG A 100 -14.01 -17.14 -1.14
C ARG A 100 -14.43 -16.45 -2.43
N ILE A 101 -13.66 -16.71 -3.48
CA ILE A 101 -14.03 -16.39 -4.86
C ILE A 101 -14.94 -17.51 -5.37
N VAL A 102 -16.01 -17.15 -6.04
CA VAL A 102 -16.90 -18.11 -6.69
C VAL A 102 -16.36 -18.40 -8.09
N ILE A 103 -16.00 -19.64 -8.33
CA ILE A 103 -15.43 -20.11 -9.58
C ILE A 103 -16.40 -21.13 -10.21
N GLU A 104 -16.81 -20.84 -11.43
CA GLU A 104 -17.71 -21.71 -12.21
C GLU A 104 -17.05 -21.95 -13.58
N GLN A 105 -16.92 -23.19 -13.98
CA GLN A 105 -16.30 -23.60 -15.25
C GLN A 105 -14.91 -22.96 -15.50
N GLY A 106 -14.11 -22.83 -14.44
CA GLY A 106 -12.76 -22.23 -14.51
C GLY A 106 -12.71 -20.70 -14.56
N GLN A 107 -13.84 -20.03 -14.42
CA GLN A 107 -13.94 -18.57 -14.41
C GLN A 107 -14.35 -18.04 -13.04
N ALA A 108 -13.73 -16.94 -12.60
CA ALA A 108 -14.16 -16.22 -11.41
C ALA A 108 -15.41 -15.40 -11.74
N VAL A 109 -16.56 -15.80 -11.18
CA VAL A 109 -17.88 -15.22 -11.47
C VAL A 109 -18.45 -14.41 -10.31
N GLY A 110 -17.71 -14.26 -9.21
CA GLY A 110 -18.17 -13.49 -8.06
C GLY A 110 -17.35 -13.73 -6.81
N VAL A 111 -17.84 -13.18 -5.71
CA VAL A 111 -17.27 -13.37 -4.37
C VAL A 111 -18.36 -13.71 -3.36
N GLU A 112 -18.10 -14.69 -2.50
CA GLU A 112 -18.89 -14.97 -1.32
C GLU A 112 -18.32 -14.18 -0.15
N TYR A 113 -19.15 -13.44 0.55
CA TYR A 113 -18.76 -12.65 1.71
C TYR A 113 -19.78 -12.74 2.84
N GLU A 114 -19.33 -12.47 4.04
CA GLU A 114 -20.18 -12.40 5.22
C GLU A 114 -20.32 -10.95 5.68
N LYS A 115 -21.54 -10.54 5.99
CA LYS A 115 -21.85 -9.25 6.60
C LYS A 115 -22.89 -9.44 7.70
N ASN A 116 -22.56 -9.00 8.91
CA ASN A 116 -23.40 -9.11 10.09
C ASN A 116 -23.85 -10.57 10.34
N GLY A 117 -22.95 -11.55 10.23
CA GLY A 117 -23.23 -12.96 10.41
C GLY A 117 -24.02 -13.62 9.27
N THR A 118 -24.37 -12.88 8.22
CA THR A 118 -25.12 -13.39 7.07
C THR A 118 -24.20 -13.55 5.87
N LYS A 119 -24.18 -14.77 5.32
CA LYS A 119 -23.49 -15.07 4.05
C LYS A 119 -24.23 -14.46 2.87
N ARG A 120 -23.49 -13.83 1.99
CA ARG A 120 -24.00 -13.17 0.79
C ARG A 120 -23.06 -13.45 -0.39
N GLN A 121 -23.57 -13.25 -1.59
CA GLN A 121 -22.79 -13.37 -2.82
C GLN A 121 -22.94 -12.11 -3.68
N ALA A 122 -21.83 -11.63 -4.21
CA ALA A 122 -21.84 -10.63 -5.27
C ALA A 122 -21.35 -11.28 -6.56
N ARG A 123 -22.12 -11.17 -7.63
CA ARG A 123 -21.78 -11.72 -8.95
C ARG A 123 -21.01 -10.67 -9.77
N ALA A 124 -20.06 -11.12 -10.55
CA ALA A 124 -19.29 -10.30 -11.48
C ALA A 124 -19.55 -10.77 -12.91
N SER A 125 -19.93 -9.84 -13.77
CA SER A 125 -20.13 -10.12 -15.20
C SER A 125 -18.82 -10.05 -15.99
N HIS A 126 -17.79 -9.45 -15.45
CA HIS A 126 -16.53 -9.17 -16.17
C HIS A 126 -15.30 -9.73 -15.45
N SER A 127 -15.03 -9.30 -14.23
CA SER A 127 -13.86 -9.73 -13.48
C SER A 127 -14.03 -9.56 -11.98
N VAL A 128 -13.27 -10.34 -11.21
CA VAL A 128 -13.08 -10.16 -9.76
C VAL A 128 -11.66 -9.66 -9.52
N ILE A 129 -11.52 -8.52 -8.86
CA ILE A 129 -10.22 -7.93 -8.53
C ILE A 129 -9.95 -8.17 -7.05
N ILE A 130 -8.81 -8.80 -6.73
CA ILE A 130 -8.39 -9.07 -5.37
C ILE A 130 -7.27 -8.10 -5.00
N SER A 131 -7.48 -7.32 -3.92
CA SER A 131 -6.51 -6.35 -3.40
C SER A 131 -6.45 -6.43 -1.87
N CYS A 132 -6.36 -7.64 -1.33
CA CYS A 132 -6.41 -7.91 0.11
C CYS A 132 -5.05 -7.81 0.82
N GLY A 133 -4.01 -7.39 0.11
CA GLY A 133 -2.64 -7.29 0.62
C GLY A 133 -1.87 -8.61 0.57
N ALA A 134 -0.59 -8.57 0.93
CA ALA A 134 0.35 -9.67 0.73
C ALA A 134 -0.01 -10.95 1.50
N ILE A 135 -0.70 -10.84 2.63
CA ILE A 135 -1.10 -11.98 3.47
C ILE A 135 -2.50 -12.47 3.12
N LYS A 136 -3.47 -11.55 2.96
CA LYS A 136 -4.88 -11.95 2.78
C LYS A 136 -5.23 -12.32 1.34
N THR A 137 -4.49 -11.83 0.35
CA THR A 137 -4.70 -12.25 -1.06
C THR A 137 -4.42 -13.73 -1.26
N PRO A 138 -3.25 -14.28 -0.90
CA PRO A 138 -3.02 -15.71 -1.01
C PRO A 138 -3.97 -16.53 -0.13
N GLN A 139 -4.31 -16.07 1.06
CA GLN A 139 -5.29 -16.73 1.91
C GLN A 139 -6.64 -16.87 1.19
N LEU A 140 -7.15 -15.79 0.59
CA LEU A 140 -8.43 -15.81 -0.13
C LEU A 140 -8.38 -16.72 -1.36
N LEU A 141 -7.25 -16.77 -2.08
CA LEU A 141 -7.03 -17.70 -3.19
C LEU A 141 -7.07 -19.15 -2.71
N MET A 142 -6.33 -19.47 -1.65
CA MET A 142 -6.31 -20.82 -1.09
C MET A 142 -7.68 -21.26 -0.57
N LEU A 143 -8.40 -20.41 0.13
CA LEU A 143 -9.79 -20.67 0.56
C LEU A 143 -10.75 -20.88 -0.62
N SER A 144 -10.36 -20.42 -1.81
CA SER A 144 -11.11 -20.60 -3.05
C SER A 144 -10.64 -21.79 -3.88
N GLY A 145 -9.75 -22.62 -3.34
CA GLY A 145 -9.22 -23.80 -4.05
C GLY A 145 -8.09 -23.50 -5.04
N ILE A 146 -7.45 -22.33 -4.95
CA ILE A 146 -6.34 -21.92 -5.81
C ILE A 146 -5.07 -21.81 -4.95
N GLY A 147 -4.12 -22.73 -5.12
CA GLY A 147 -2.89 -22.78 -4.33
C GLY A 147 -2.20 -24.13 -4.43
N PRO A 148 -1.20 -24.42 -3.56
CA PRO A 148 -0.53 -25.70 -3.52
C PRO A 148 -1.54 -26.84 -3.23
N ALA A 149 -1.72 -27.75 -4.17
CA ALA A 149 -2.78 -28.76 -4.11
C ALA A 149 -2.70 -29.65 -2.86
N ASP A 150 -1.50 -30.00 -2.41
CA ASP A 150 -1.35 -30.87 -1.25
C ASP A 150 -1.64 -30.13 0.07
N ASP A 151 -1.25 -28.88 0.18
CA ASP A 151 -1.59 -28.03 1.32
C ASP A 151 -3.11 -27.81 1.42
N LEU A 152 -3.76 -27.59 0.27
CA LEU A 152 -5.22 -27.43 0.20
C LEU A 152 -5.94 -28.70 0.66
N LYS A 153 -5.52 -29.88 0.16
CA LYS A 153 -6.08 -31.16 0.58
C LYS A 153 -5.90 -31.43 2.08
N ALA A 154 -4.73 -31.07 2.64
CA ALA A 154 -4.45 -31.21 4.06
C ALA A 154 -5.38 -30.36 4.96
N MET A 155 -6.00 -29.33 4.37
CA MET A 155 -6.97 -28.45 5.02
C MET A 155 -8.43 -28.72 4.61
N ASP A 156 -8.71 -29.88 4.01
CA ASP A 156 -10.03 -30.28 3.50
C ASP A 156 -10.59 -29.30 2.45
N ILE A 157 -9.72 -28.60 1.71
CA ILE A 157 -10.09 -27.72 0.60
C ILE A 157 -9.86 -28.46 -0.71
N ALA A 158 -10.92 -28.60 -1.52
CA ALA A 158 -10.80 -29.21 -2.85
C ALA A 158 -9.99 -28.29 -3.78
N PRO A 159 -8.85 -28.74 -4.34
CA PRO A 159 -8.08 -27.93 -5.29
C PRO A 159 -8.86 -27.76 -6.60
N ILE A 160 -9.02 -26.49 -7.01
CA ILE A 160 -9.56 -26.13 -8.33
C ILE A 160 -8.42 -25.89 -9.30
N GLN A 161 -7.36 -25.22 -8.82
CA GLN A 161 -6.16 -24.95 -9.59
C GLN A 161 -4.92 -25.11 -8.72
N ASP A 162 -4.04 -26.02 -9.13
CA ASP A 162 -2.74 -26.17 -8.48
C ASP A 162 -1.79 -25.04 -8.89
N LEU A 163 -1.47 -24.16 -7.93
CA LEU A 163 -0.53 -23.07 -8.09
C LEU A 163 0.43 -23.02 -6.89
N PRO A 164 1.56 -23.76 -6.96
CA PRO A 164 2.51 -23.87 -5.84
C PRO A 164 3.08 -22.56 -5.33
N GLY A 165 3.11 -21.50 -6.16
CA GLY A 165 3.63 -20.18 -5.79
C GLY A 165 2.69 -19.35 -4.90
N VAL A 166 1.42 -19.74 -4.75
CA VAL A 166 0.47 -19.00 -3.92
C VAL A 166 0.84 -19.14 -2.44
N GLY A 167 1.06 -18.00 -1.76
CA GLY A 167 1.47 -17.97 -0.36
C GLY A 167 2.97 -18.17 -0.13
N GLN A 168 3.76 -18.33 -1.19
CA GLN A 168 5.21 -18.48 -1.12
C GLN A 168 5.93 -17.15 -1.33
N ASN A 169 7.23 -17.13 -0.99
CA ASN A 169 8.15 -16.01 -1.25
C ASN A 169 7.68 -14.67 -0.67
N LEU A 170 7.06 -14.66 0.52
CA LEU A 170 6.73 -13.42 1.20
C LEU A 170 8.02 -12.64 1.48
N GLN A 171 8.06 -11.39 1.02
CA GLN A 171 9.20 -10.49 1.19
C GLN A 171 8.73 -9.16 1.77
N ASP A 172 9.59 -8.56 2.59
CA ASP A 172 9.39 -7.20 3.09
C ASP A 172 10.71 -6.43 3.01
N HIS A 173 10.64 -5.11 3.05
CA HIS A 173 11.83 -4.28 3.04
C HIS A 173 12.63 -4.49 4.31
N LEU A 174 13.93 -4.76 4.15
CA LEU A 174 14.85 -4.73 5.27
C LEU A 174 15.01 -3.29 5.75
N ALA A 175 14.66 -3.05 7.01
CA ALA A 175 14.84 -1.76 7.65
C ALA A 175 15.68 -1.91 8.91
N VAL A 176 16.67 -1.04 9.07
CA VAL A 176 17.48 -0.93 10.29
C VAL A 176 17.21 0.41 10.93
N THR A 177 16.78 0.40 12.18
CA THR A 177 16.56 1.62 12.96
C THR A 177 17.72 1.81 13.93
N SER A 178 18.40 2.95 13.83
CA SER A 178 19.40 3.38 14.79
C SER A 178 18.80 4.47 15.68
N ALA A 179 18.90 4.28 17.00
CA ALA A 179 18.45 5.25 17.98
C ALA A 179 19.63 5.86 18.71
N PHE A 180 19.63 7.18 18.87
CA PHE A 180 20.68 7.92 19.54
C PHE A 180 20.09 8.70 20.71
N HIS A 181 20.81 8.71 21.85
CA HIS A 181 20.47 9.57 22.97
C HIS A 181 20.99 10.97 22.72
N CYS A 182 20.10 11.95 22.70
CA CYS A 182 20.47 13.34 22.54
C CYS A 182 20.77 13.97 23.92
N LEU A 183 21.98 14.47 24.11
CA LEU A 183 22.40 15.10 25.35
C LEU A 183 21.96 16.58 25.49
N LYS A 184 21.46 17.19 24.42
CA LYS A 184 20.96 18.56 24.41
C LYS A 184 19.43 18.57 24.36
N PRO A 185 18.75 19.57 24.93
CA PRO A 185 17.29 19.66 24.93
C PRO A 185 16.76 20.16 23.59
N VAL A 186 17.08 19.44 22.50
CA VAL A 186 16.68 19.75 21.11
C VAL A 186 15.82 18.64 20.49
N THR A 187 15.42 17.64 21.28
CA THR A 187 14.56 16.56 20.81
C THR A 187 13.10 16.99 20.73
N LEU A 188 12.28 16.21 20.03
CA LEU A 188 10.83 16.40 19.96
C LEU A 188 10.08 15.80 21.17
N ASN A 189 10.79 15.09 22.03
CA ASN A 189 10.24 14.54 23.27
C ASN A 189 10.33 15.60 24.37
N HIS A 190 9.19 16.09 24.81
CA HIS A 190 9.05 17.00 25.95
C HIS A 190 8.64 16.23 27.19
#